data_112d27b249c79c891b94ca7cbc54c317
#
_entry.id   112d27b249c79c891b94ca7cbc54c317
#
_cell.length_a   1.000
_cell.length_b   1.000
_cell.length_c   1.000
_cell.angle_alpha   90.00
_cell.angle_beta   90.00
_cell.angle_gamma   90.00
#
_symmetry.space_group_name_H-M   'P 1'
#
loop_
_entity.id
_entity.type
_entity.pdbx_description
1 polymer ?
#
loop_
_entity_poly.entity_id
_entity_poly.type
_entity_poly.pdbx_seq_one_letter_code
_entity_poly.pdbx_strand_id
1 'polypeptide(L)'
;IAVYVFTDKKALKTVTGIILGIIIILSTPIIATVAFLNGGIEIDTERLQSLVVQNLSAEEQARLQKIEDTMLSIETEMTSAGFADKIKDAQVLFMLALSDYAEQDDFVTKLVGCFSADQTDEQLIDTVNAAFGTELKTEDFTNAMANIRSKSSNTSDS
;
A
#
# COMPACT_ATOMS: atom_id res chain seq x y z
N ILE A 1 -2.92 10.26 -21.44
CA ILE A 1 -3.38 11.08 -20.30
C ILE A 1 -2.89 10.50 -18.97
N ALA A 2 -2.88 9.18 -18.77
CA ALA A 2 -2.36 8.55 -17.56
C ALA A 2 -0.84 8.80 -17.34
N VAL A 3 -0.06 8.93 -18.40
CA VAL A 3 1.38 9.15 -18.34
C VAL A 3 1.73 10.56 -17.81
N TYR A 4 0.87 11.55 -18.02
CA TYR A 4 1.09 12.91 -17.52
C TYR A 4 0.93 13.04 -16.00
N VAL A 5 0.08 12.25 -15.39
CA VAL A 5 -0.15 12.25 -13.93
C VAL A 5 1.06 11.73 -13.17
N PHE A 6 1.84 10.81 -13.76
CA PHE A 6 3.03 10.24 -13.12
C PHE A 6 4.31 11.09 -13.28
N THR A 7 4.30 12.09 -14.15
CA THR A 7 5.47 12.97 -14.38
C THR A 7 5.47 14.19 -13.44
N ASP A 8 4.33 14.55 -12.86
CA ASP A 8 4.24 15.63 -11.89
C ASP A 8 4.43 15.08 -10.45
N LYS A 9 5.53 15.47 -9.81
CA LYS A 9 5.84 15.07 -8.42
C LYS A 9 4.75 15.44 -7.41
N LYS A 10 3.96 16.49 -7.67
CA LYS A 10 2.82 16.89 -6.82
C LYS A 10 1.63 15.97 -7.02
N ALA A 11 1.30 15.64 -8.27
CA ALA A 11 0.24 14.68 -8.59
C ALA A 11 0.59 13.27 -8.07
N LEU A 12 1.86 12.85 -8.19
CA LEU A 12 2.33 11.58 -7.65
C LEU A 12 2.17 11.50 -6.13
N LYS A 13 2.51 12.55 -5.39
CA LYS A 13 2.30 12.62 -3.93
C LYS A 13 0.82 12.58 -3.55
N THR A 14 -0.04 13.22 -4.31
CA THR A 14 -1.50 13.24 -4.07
C THR A 14 -2.11 11.87 -4.38
N VAL A 15 -1.75 11.26 -5.50
CA VAL A 15 -2.20 9.91 -5.88
C VAL A 15 -1.69 8.87 -4.89
N THR A 16 -0.42 8.94 -4.50
CA THR A 16 0.15 8.05 -3.46
C THR A 16 -0.56 8.23 -2.11
N GLY A 17 -0.89 9.45 -1.73
CA GLY A 17 -1.66 9.74 -0.53
C GLY A 17 -3.09 9.19 -0.58
N ILE A 18 -3.76 9.29 -1.71
CA ILE A 18 -5.11 8.76 -1.92
C ILE A 18 -5.08 7.23 -1.91
N ILE A 19 -4.12 6.63 -2.59
CA ILE A 19 -3.97 5.17 -2.67
C ILE A 19 -3.59 4.60 -1.30
N LEU A 20 -2.65 5.22 -0.56
CA LEU A 20 -2.35 4.87 0.82
C LEU A 20 -3.59 5.03 1.73
N GLY A 21 -4.38 6.08 1.52
CA GLY A 21 -5.65 6.29 2.21
C GLY A 21 -6.65 5.18 1.94
N ILE A 22 -6.80 4.76 0.68
CA ILE A 22 -7.70 3.67 0.27
C ILE A 22 -7.22 2.33 0.84
N ILE A 23 -5.92 2.05 0.85
CA ILE A 23 -5.37 0.81 1.42
C ILE A 23 -5.59 0.76 2.93
N ILE A 24 -5.39 1.86 3.63
CA ILE A 24 -5.67 1.94 5.08
C ILE A 24 -7.15 1.70 5.34
N ILE A 25 -8.04 2.18 4.48
CA ILE A 25 -9.48 1.95 4.58
C ILE A 25 -9.83 0.48 4.27
N LEU A 26 -9.20 -0.13 3.26
CA LEU A 26 -9.47 -1.51 2.85
C LEU A 26 -8.84 -2.56 3.77
N SER A 27 -7.63 -2.29 4.29
CA SER A 27 -6.93 -3.24 5.18
C SER A 27 -7.40 -3.25 6.63
N THR A 28 -8.26 -2.29 7.03
CA THR A 28 -8.77 -2.21 8.39
C THR A 28 -10.23 -1.77 8.43
N PRO A 29 -11.18 -2.67 8.13
CA PRO A 29 -12.62 -2.37 8.22
C PRO A 29 -13.06 -1.91 9.62
N ILE A 30 -12.32 -2.27 10.65
CA ILE A 30 -12.60 -1.89 12.06
C ILE A 30 -12.17 -0.46 12.36
N ILE A 31 -11.12 0.06 11.72
CA ILE A 31 -10.58 1.40 12.00
C ILE A 31 -11.49 2.51 11.48
N ALA A 32 -12.14 2.31 10.34
CA ALA A 32 -13.08 3.27 9.80
C ALA A 32 -14.26 3.51 10.75
N THR A 33 -14.75 2.46 11.40
CA THR A 33 -15.85 2.54 12.36
C THR A 33 -15.49 3.38 13.60
N VAL A 34 -14.27 3.25 14.08
CA VAL A 34 -13.81 3.93 15.31
C VAL A 34 -13.44 5.40 15.05
N ALA A 35 -12.87 5.74 13.90
CA ALA A 35 -12.49 7.11 13.58
C ALA A 35 -13.70 8.06 13.45
N PHE A 36 -14.87 7.53 13.16
CA PHE A 36 -16.11 8.31 13.02
C PHE A 36 -17.00 8.30 14.26
N LEU A 37 -16.77 7.43 15.22
CA LEU A 37 -17.50 7.43 16.49
C LEU A 37 -17.29 8.71 17.32
N ASN A 38 -16.18 9.43 17.12
CA ASN A 38 -15.94 10.74 17.72
C ASN A 38 -16.80 11.87 17.12
N GLY A 39 -17.46 11.65 15.98
CA GLY A 39 -18.28 12.64 15.30
C GLY A 39 -19.78 12.33 15.29
N GLY A 40 -20.22 11.19 15.81
CA GLY A 40 -21.63 10.81 15.86
C GLY A 40 -22.29 10.50 14.50
N ILE A 41 -21.49 10.25 13.46
CA ILE A 41 -21.97 9.87 12.12
C ILE A 41 -21.57 8.43 11.87
N GLU A 42 -22.52 7.52 11.86
CA GLU A 42 -22.32 6.18 11.31
C GLU A 42 -22.12 6.29 9.79
N ILE A 43 -20.88 6.22 9.34
CA ILE A 43 -20.60 6.06 7.93
C ILE A 43 -20.53 4.57 7.63
N ASP A 44 -21.52 4.13 6.87
CA ASP A 44 -21.56 2.80 6.30
C ASP A 44 -20.38 2.66 5.30
N THR A 45 -19.32 2.02 5.77
CA THR A 45 -18.10 1.80 4.98
C THR A 45 -18.36 0.96 3.73
N GLU A 46 -19.30 0.02 3.79
CA GLU A 46 -19.70 -0.78 2.62
C GLU A 46 -20.38 0.11 1.58
N ARG A 47 -21.18 1.07 2.04
CA ARG A 47 -21.85 2.02 1.16
C ARG A 47 -20.89 3.03 0.54
N LEU A 48 -19.87 3.48 1.28
CA LEU A 48 -18.81 4.32 0.74
C LEU A 48 -17.96 3.56 -0.28
N GLN A 49 -17.57 2.34 0.01
CA GLN A 49 -16.87 1.48 -0.94
C GLN A 49 -17.71 1.27 -2.20
N SER A 50 -18.99 0.97 -2.08
CA SER A 50 -19.87 0.79 -3.23
C SER A 50 -20.03 2.07 -4.06
N LEU A 51 -20.11 3.24 -3.42
CA LEU A 51 -20.20 4.53 -4.09
C LEU A 51 -18.89 4.90 -4.82
N VAL A 52 -17.74 4.60 -4.23
CA VAL A 52 -16.44 4.81 -4.85
C VAL A 52 -16.29 3.89 -6.06
N VAL A 53 -16.57 2.61 -5.89
CA VAL A 53 -16.48 1.62 -6.97
C VAL A 53 -17.47 1.92 -8.13
N GLN A 54 -18.68 2.36 -7.82
CA GLN A 54 -19.68 2.70 -8.85
C GLN A 54 -19.32 3.93 -9.68
N ASN A 55 -18.50 4.84 -9.15
CA ASN A 55 -18.05 6.03 -9.85
C ASN A 55 -16.73 5.86 -10.61
N LEU A 56 -16.08 4.69 -10.47
CA LEU A 56 -14.86 4.38 -11.20
C LEU A 56 -15.20 3.81 -12.60
N SER A 57 -14.37 4.15 -13.57
CA SER A 57 -14.41 3.51 -14.87
C SER A 57 -14.07 2.02 -14.76
N ALA A 58 -14.45 1.21 -15.74
CA ALA A 58 -14.13 -0.22 -15.77
C ALA A 58 -12.61 -0.47 -15.70
N GLU A 59 -11.81 0.42 -16.28
CA GLU A 59 -10.35 0.37 -16.23
C GLU A 59 -9.82 0.62 -14.82
N GLU A 60 -10.36 1.62 -14.13
CA GLU A 60 -9.99 1.93 -12.74
C GLU A 60 -10.40 0.81 -11.77
N GLN A 61 -11.57 0.20 -11.99
CA GLN A 61 -12.01 -0.97 -11.22
C GLN A 61 -11.07 -2.16 -11.43
N ALA A 62 -10.66 -2.43 -12.67
CA ALA A 62 -9.72 -3.50 -12.98
C ALA A 62 -8.34 -3.26 -12.35
N ARG A 63 -7.87 -2.01 -12.31
CA ARG A 63 -6.62 -1.65 -11.63
C ARG A 63 -6.71 -1.83 -10.11
N LEU A 64 -7.82 -1.43 -9.51
CA LEU A 64 -8.03 -1.67 -8.07
C LEU A 64 -8.04 -3.15 -7.74
N GLN A 65 -8.78 -3.95 -8.51
CA GLN A 65 -8.80 -5.40 -8.35
C GLN A 65 -7.40 -6.00 -8.46
N LYS A 66 -6.60 -5.56 -9.43
CA LYS A 66 -5.22 -6.02 -9.60
C LYS A 66 -4.35 -5.65 -8.40
N ILE A 67 -4.52 -4.46 -7.85
CA ILE A 67 -3.82 -4.02 -6.64
C ILE A 67 -4.21 -4.90 -5.45
N GLU A 68 -5.49 -5.17 -5.25
CA GLU A 68 -5.99 -6.04 -4.18
C GLU A 68 -5.43 -7.46 -4.30
N ASP A 69 -5.49 -8.05 -5.49
CA ASP A 69 -4.96 -9.38 -5.77
C ASP A 69 -3.45 -9.46 -5.52
N THR A 70 -2.71 -8.41 -5.92
CA THR A 70 -1.27 -8.33 -5.70
C THR A 70 -0.95 -8.18 -4.21
N MET A 71 -1.70 -7.36 -3.47
CA MET A 71 -1.55 -7.19 -2.02
C MET A 71 -1.77 -8.51 -1.27
N LEU A 72 -2.78 -9.28 -1.67
CA LEU A 72 -3.07 -10.59 -1.09
C LEU A 72 -1.96 -11.60 -1.43
N SER A 73 -1.44 -11.55 -2.65
CA SER A 73 -0.31 -12.39 -3.06
C SER A 73 0.96 -12.07 -2.27
N ILE A 74 1.25 -10.78 -2.05
CA ILE A 74 2.36 -10.33 -1.18
C ILE A 74 2.20 -10.88 0.23
N GLU A 75 1.01 -10.77 0.82
CA GLU A 75 0.72 -11.28 2.16
C GLU A 75 0.97 -12.80 2.25
N THR A 76 0.47 -13.54 1.27
CA THR A 76 0.61 -14.99 1.21
C THR A 76 2.07 -15.42 1.08
N GLU A 77 2.81 -14.82 0.15
CA GLU A 77 4.22 -15.16 -0.09
C GLU A 77 5.13 -14.72 1.06
N MET A 78 4.91 -13.54 1.64
CA MET A 78 5.66 -13.07 2.82
C MET A 78 5.44 -13.98 4.03
N THR A 79 4.20 -14.42 4.25
CA THR A 79 3.87 -15.39 5.31
C THR A 79 4.56 -16.72 5.08
N SER A 80 4.52 -17.22 3.86
CA SER A 80 5.15 -18.50 3.46
C SER A 80 6.68 -18.45 3.59
N ALA A 81 7.28 -17.31 3.34
CA ALA A 81 8.72 -17.07 3.48
C ALA A 81 9.16 -16.83 4.94
N GLY A 82 8.23 -16.71 5.88
CA GLY A 82 8.53 -16.47 7.29
C GLY A 82 8.68 -14.99 7.67
N PHE A 83 8.20 -14.06 6.82
CA PHE A 83 8.25 -12.61 7.01
C PHE A 83 6.87 -12.00 7.29
N ALA A 84 6.03 -12.70 8.04
CA ALA A 84 4.68 -12.23 8.37
C ALA A 84 4.67 -10.86 9.09
N ASP A 85 5.68 -10.56 9.87
CA ASP A 85 5.89 -9.28 10.54
C ASP A 85 6.28 -8.12 9.60
N LYS A 86 6.75 -8.42 8.38
CA LYS A 86 7.19 -7.46 7.36
C LYS A 86 6.20 -7.30 6.18
N ILE A 87 5.02 -7.87 6.27
CA ILE A 87 3.99 -7.77 5.23
C ILE A 87 3.67 -6.31 4.90
N LYS A 88 3.52 -5.46 5.92
CA LYS A 88 3.24 -4.03 5.73
C LYS A 88 4.36 -3.32 5.00
N ASP A 89 5.61 -3.65 5.29
CA ASP A 89 6.77 -3.09 4.62
C ASP A 89 6.74 -3.42 3.11
N ALA A 90 6.45 -4.68 2.77
CA ALA A 90 6.34 -5.13 1.38
C ALA A 90 5.16 -4.45 0.64
N GLN A 91 4.02 -4.33 1.29
CA GLN A 91 2.84 -3.66 0.74
C GLN A 91 3.09 -2.16 0.51
N VAL A 92 3.78 -1.50 1.44
CA VAL A 92 4.17 -0.08 1.28
C VAL A 92 5.15 0.10 0.13
N LEU A 93 6.15 -0.75 -0.01
CA LEU A 93 7.08 -0.72 -1.14
C LEU A 93 6.36 -0.88 -2.47
N PHE A 94 5.42 -1.83 -2.55
CA PHE A 94 4.59 -2.03 -3.71
C PHE A 94 3.86 -0.76 -4.11
N MET A 95 3.22 -0.10 -3.16
CA MET A 95 2.44 1.10 -3.43
C MET A 95 3.29 2.34 -3.72
N LEU A 96 4.46 2.47 -3.11
CA LEU A 96 5.33 3.64 -3.31
C LEU A 96 6.05 3.63 -4.66
N ALA A 97 6.49 2.47 -5.12
CA ALA A 97 7.42 2.42 -6.23
C ALA A 97 7.23 1.24 -7.20
N LEU A 98 6.47 0.22 -6.84
CA LEU A 98 6.46 -1.05 -7.55
C LEU A 98 5.10 -1.41 -8.19
N SER A 99 4.11 -0.52 -8.13
CA SER A 99 2.77 -0.79 -8.68
C SER A 99 2.77 -1.13 -10.17
N ASP A 100 3.71 -0.57 -10.93
CA ASP A 100 3.84 -0.81 -12.38
C ASP A 100 4.43 -2.20 -12.70
N TYR A 101 5.03 -2.85 -11.70
CA TYR A 101 5.58 -4.20 -11.84
C TYR A 101 4.57 -5.32 -11.57
N ALA A 102 3.36 -4.98 -11.12
CA ALA A 102 2.30 -5.94 -10.77
C ALA A 102 1.88 -6.88 -11.92
N GLU A 103 2.15 -6.49 -13.16
CA GLU A 103 1.87 -7.29 -14.36
C GLU A 103 2.93 -8.37 -14.63
N GLN A 104 4.07 -8.35 -13.94
CA GLN A 104 5.12 -9.34 -14.11
C GLN A 104 4.81 -10.59 -13.26
N ASP A 105 4.84 -11.76 -13.87
CA ASP A 105 4.47 -13.03 -13.23
C ASP A 105 5.35 -13.38 -12.01
N ASP A 106 6.60 -12.92 -11.99
CA ASP A 106 7.59 -13.17 -10.93
C ASP A 106 7.73 -12.01 -9.94
N PHE A 107 6.88 -10.98 -10.07
CA PHE A 107 6.98 -9.76 -9.27
C PHE A 107 6.98 -10.04 -7.76
N VAL A 108 5.98 -10.77 -7.27
CA VAL A 108 5.82 -11.02 -5.82
C VAL A 108 6.98 -11.85 -5.28
N THR A 109 7.38 -12.90 -5.99
CA THR A 109 8.53 -13.74 -5.60
C THR A 109 9.82 -12.93 -5.55
N LYS A 110 10.02 -12.03 -6.52
CA LYS A 110 11.18 -11.14 -6.58
C LYS A 110 11.17 -10.11 -5.44
N LEU A 111 10.01 -9.55 -5.12
CA LEU A 111 9.85 -8.63 -3.99
C LEU A 111 10.16 -9.32 -2.67
N VAL A 112 9.59 -10.49 -2.43
CA VAL A 112 9.83 -11.29 -1.21
C VAL A 112 11.32 -11.64 -1.09
N GLY A 113 11.98 -11.94 -2.19
CA GLY A 113 13.43 -12.19 -2.25
C GLY A 113 14.31 -11.01 -1.83
N CYS A 114 13.75 -9.79 -1.75
CA CYS A 114 14.47 -8.62 -1.23
C CYS A 114 14.52 -8.56 0.30
N PHE A 115 13.74 -9.38 0.99
CA PHE A 115 13.65 -9.36 2.45
C PHE A 115 14.61 -10.34 3.12
N SER A 116 15.16 -9.95 4.26
CA SER A 116 15.94 -10.80 5.16
C SER A 116 15.64 -10.47 6.63
N ALA A 117 16.00 -11.38 7.55
CA ALA A 117 15.60 -11.29 8.95
C ALA A 117 16.15 -10.03 9.67
N ASP A 118 17.44 -9.74 9.51
CA ASP A 118 18.14 -8.68 10.25
C ASP A 118 18.46 -7.45 9.37
N GLN A 119 17.61 -7.18 8.39
CA GLN A 119 17.81 -6.11 7.41
C GLN A 119 17.31 -4.77 7.93
N THR A 120 18.12 -3.72 7.77
CA THR A 120 17.69 -2.34 8.01
C THR A 120 16.83 -1.82 6.86
N ASP A 121 16.07 -0.75 7.12
CA ASP A 121 15.27 -0.09 6.08
C ASP A 121 16.13 0.37 4.89
N GLU A 122 17.33 0.91 5.15
CA GLU A 122 18.28 1.33 4.12
C GLU A 122 18.72 0.15 3.26
N GLN A 123 19.10 -0.97 3.86
CA GLN A 123 19.49 -2.18 3.15
C GLN A 123 18.34 -2.78 2.33
N LEU A 124 17.12 -2.72 2.85
CA LEU A 124 15.93 -3.15 2.14
C LEU A 124 15.69 -2.29 0.90
N ILE A 125 15.75 -0.97 1.05
CA ILE A 125 15.55 -0.03 -0.05
C ILE A 125 16.63 -0.19 -1.13
N ASP A 126 17.89 -0.33 -0.74
CA ASP A 126 18.99 -0.59 -1.68
C ASP A 126 18.80 -1.90 -2.45
N THR A 127 18.35 -2.95 -1.76
CA THR A 127 18.06 -4.26 -2.39
C THR A 127 16.90 -4.16 -3.37
N VAL A 128 15.83 -3.47 -3.01
CA VAL A 128 14.65 -3.24 -3.87
C VAL A 128 15.05 -2.40 -5.09
N ASN A 129 15.77 -1.31 -4.88
CA ASN A 129 16.25 -0.46 -5.98
C ASN A 129 17.12 -1.24 -6.96
N ALA A 130 18.04 -2.08 -6.47
CA ALA A 130 18.87 -2.93 -7.30
C ALA A 130 18.07 -4.01 -8.05
N ALA A 131 17.07 -4.60 -7.40
CA ALA A 131 16.25 -5.66 -7.98
C ALA A 131 15.32 -5.14 -9.09
N PHE A 132 14.71 -3.98 -8.87
CA PHE A 132 13.66 -3.42 -9.74
C PHE A 132 14.13 -2.23 -10.59
N GLY A 133 15.35 -1.73 -10.39
CA GLY A 133 15.85 -0.56 -11.10
C GLY A 133 15.12 0.73 -10.71
N THR A 134 14.64 0.82 -9.47
CA THR A 134 13.97 2.00 -8.91
C THR A 134 14.96 2.94 -8.21
N GLU A 135 14.51 4.15 -7.92
CA GLU A 135 15.27 5.18 -7.17
C GLU A 135 14.50 5.61 -5.92
N LEU A 136 13.91 4.64 -5.22
CA LEU A 136 13.18 4.90 -3.98
C LEU A 136 14.16 5.37 -2.91
N LYS A 137 13.79 6.40 -2.16
CA LYS A 137 14.58 6.91 -1.04
C LYS A 137 14.13 6.25 0.27
N THR A 138 15.07 5.90 1.10
CA THR A 138 14.81 5.37 2.45
C THR A 138 13.93 6.31 3.27
N GLU A 139 14.14 7.62 3.14
CA GLU A 139 13.32 8.64 3.82
C GLU A 139 11.84 8.57 3.43
N ASP A 140 11.52 8.41 2.14
CA ASP A 140 10.14 8.31 1.67
C ASP A 140 9.45 7.06 2.21
N PHE A 141 10.16 5.94 2.25
CA PHE A 141 9.69 4.69 2.84
C PHE A 141 9.47 4.82 4.36
N THR A 142 10.44 5.34 5.08
CA THR A 142 10.38 5.53 6.53
C THR A 142 9.24 6.47 6.94
N ASN A 143 9.04 7.56 6.19
CA ASN A 143 7.94 8.49 6.41
C ASN A 143 6.57 7.83 6.16
N ALA A 144 6.43 7.03 5.11
CA ALA A 144 5.21 6.28 4.84
C ALA A 144 4.90 5.28 5.96
N MET A 145 5.90 4.54 6.42
CA MET A 145 5.77 3.59 7.53
C MET A 145 5.42 4.28 8.85
N ALA A 146 6.02 5.44 9.15
CA ALA A 146 5.71 6.23 10.34
C ALA A 146 4.25 6.70 10.33
N ASN A 147 3.74 7.14 9.19
CA ASN A 147 2.35 7.55 9.02
C ASN A 147 1.36 6.39 9.25
N ILE A 148 1.69 5.21 8.79
CA ILE A 148 0.86 4.01 8.97
C ILE A 148 0.85 3.60 10.45
N ARG A 149 2.01 3.57 11.10
CA ARG A 149 2.15 3.22 12.53
C ARG A 149 1.43 4.21 13.44
N SER A 150 1.53 5.51 13.16
CA SER A 150 0.86 6.55 13.96
C SER A 150 -0.67 6.44 13.90
N LYS A 151 -1.22 6.07 12.74
CA LYS A 151 -2.66 5.83 12.59
C LYS A 151 -3.12 4.55 13.30
N SER A 152 -2.30 3.50 13.28
CA SER A 152 -2.60 2.24 13.98
C SER A 152 -2.60 2.39 15.51
N SER A 153 -1.73 3.24 16.07
CA SER A 153 -1.65 3.45 17.52
C SER A 153 -2.81 4.28 18.07
N ASN A 154 -3.35 5.21 17.29
CA ASN A 154 -4.50 6.02 17.70
C ASN A 154 -5.82 5.21 17.75
N THR A 155 -5.83 4.00 17.23
CA THR A 155 -7.02 3.13 17.20
C THR A 155 -7.05 2.17 18.39
N SER A 156 -5.95 2.00 19.10
CA SER A 156 -5.84 1.05 20.23
C SER A 156 -6.21 1.68 21.60
N ASP A 157 -6.45 2.98 21.65
CA ASP A 157 -6.62 3.73 22.90
C ASP A 157 -8.06 4.29 23.10
N SER A 158 -9.05 3.65 22.43
CA SER A 158 -10.47 4.04 22.54
C SER A 158 -11.33 2.91 23.05
#